data_b3928cec24e5cd172037ab59c43c69d1
#
_entry.id   b3928cec24e5cd172037ab59c43c69d1
#
_cell.length_a   1.000
_cell.length_b   1.000
_cell.length_c   1.000
_cell.angle_alpha   90.00
_cell.angle_beta   90.00
_cell.angle_gamma   90.00
#
_symmetry.space_group_name_H-M   'P 1'
#
loop_
_entity.id
_entity.type
_entity.pdbx_description
1 polymer ?
#
loop_
_entity_poly.entity_id
_entity_poly.type
_entity_poly.pdbx_seq_one_letter_code
_entity_poly.pdbx_strand_id
1 'polypeptide(L)'
;MSWEDKELEELTLYVKRGVSPKYVLENGIPIVNQRCIRENTINFDTARLSSKDKKITEVKFLQVGDTVINSTGVGTLGRTAFVKKLDQPSSADTHVTIVRPDKTKVNPKFLSLYLNSQEDIIENMGRGATGQTELSAKDLNELKVFHPKSLQTQKRIADILSAYDDLIENNLKRIKLLEKAAQNIYKE
;
A
#
# COMPACT_ATOMS: atom_id res chain seq x y z
N MET A 1 -1.19 -2.33 -29.59
CA MET A 1 -0.68 -2.48 -28.22
C MET A 1 -0.87 -3.94 -27.84
N SER A 2 0.18 -4.64 -27.40
CA SER A 2 0.05 -6.03 -26.93
C SER A 2 -0.02 -6.04 -25.41
N TRP A 3 -0.95 -6.83 -24.88
CA TRP A 3 -1.14 -7.08 -23.45
C TRP A 3 -0.75 -8.52 -23.14
N GLU A 4 -0.44 -8.81 -21.90
CA GLU A 4 -0.15 -10.16 -21.41
C GLU A 4 -0.62 -10.34 -19.97
N ASP A 5 -0.86 -11.60 -19.61
CA ASP A 5 -1.11 -12.02 -18.23
C ASP A 5 0.16 -12.61 -17.66
N LYS A 6 0.51 -12.18 -16.46
CA LYS A 6 1.58 -12.77 -15.65
C LYS A 6 1.15 -12.93 -14.21
N GLU A 7 1.73 -13.87 -13.52
CA GLU A 7 1.56 -13.98 -12.08
C GLU A 7 2.30 -12.84 -11.38
N LEU A 8 1.76 -12.39 -10.26
CA LEU A 8 2.36 -11.29 -9.50
C LEU A 8 3.81 -11.59 -9.13
N GLU A 9 4.14 -12.86 -8.81
CA GLU A 9 5.50 -13.28 -8.49
C GLU A 9 6.49 -13.07 -9.63
N GLU A 10 6.03 -13.17 -10.89
CA GLU A 10 6.90 -12.93 -12.05
C GLU A 10 7.27 -11.44 -12.23
N LEU A 11 6.44 -10.54 -11.69
CA LEU A 11 6.56 -9.09 -11.81
C LEU A 11 7.18 -8.41 -10.59
N THR A 12 7.48 -9.18 -9.54
CA THR A 12 7.90 -8.63 -8.26
C THR A 12 9.21 -9.23 -7.76
N LEU A 13 9.94 -8.46 -6.97
CA LEU A 13 11.16 -8.89 -6.28
C LEU A 13 10.86 -9.40 -4.87
N TYR A 14 9.73 -8.99 -4.30
CA TYR A 14 9.38 -9.31 -2.91
C TYR A 14 7.88 -9.21 -2.68
N VAL A 15 7.29 -10.28 -2.17
CA VAL A 15 5.89 -10.33 -1.72
C VAL A 15 5.86 -11.08 -0.40
N LYS A 16 5.97 -10.37 0.71
CA LYS A 16 5.94 -10.96 2.05
C LYS A 16 5.40 -9.97 3.07
N ARG A 17 4.91 -10.50 4.19
CA ARG A 17 4.50 -9.70 5.34
C ARG A 17 5.66 -8.99 5.98
N GLY A 18 5.34 -7.88 6.62
CA GLY A 18 6.30 -7.08 7.35
C GLY A 18 6.87 -7.79 8.57
N VAL A 19 7.11 -7.06 9.64
CA VAL A 19 7.79 -7.54 10.85
C VAL A 19 6.83 -7.70 12.02
N SER A 20 7.17 -8.53 12.99
CA SER A 20 6.55 -8.49 14.32
C SER A 20 7.25 -7.39 15.14
N PRO A 21 6.61 -6.24 15.39
CA PRO A 21 7.27 -5.13 16.03
C PRO A 21 7.42 -5.33 17.54
N LYS A 22 8.44 -4.68 18.13
CA LYS A 22 8.53 -4.44 19.57
C LYS A 22 8.13 -2.98 19.82
N TYR A 23 6.87 -2.76 20.13
CA TYR A 23 6.31 -1.40 20.21
C TYR A 23 6.95 -0.57 21.32
N VAL A 24 7.18 0.70 20.98
CA VAL A 24 7.66 1.77 21.89
C VAL A 24 6.83 3.03 21.66
N LEU A 25 6.84 3.95 22.62
CA LEU A 25 6.08 5.21 22.52
C LEU A 25 6.84 6.27 21.73
N GLU A 26 8.17 6.28 21.82
CA GLU A 26 9.03 7.30 21.24
C GLU A 26 10.31 6.69 20.63
N ASN A 27 11.00 7.46 19.81
CA ASN A 27 12.33 7.15 19.28
C ASN A 27 12.42 5.80 18.52
N GLY A 28 11.32 5.36 17.95
CA GLY A 28 11.22 4.11 17.21
C GLY A 28 11.20 4.27 15.68
N ILE A 29 11.11 3.13 15.00
CA ILE A 29 10.93 3.02 13.55
C ILE A 29 9.43 2.95 13.28
N PRO A 30 8.86 3.82 12.41
CA PRO A 30 7.45 3.75 12.04
C PRO A 30 7.10 2.42 11.39
N ILE A 31 6.03 1.81 11.87
CA ILE A 31 5.50 0.54 11.38
C ILE A 31 4.09 0.76 10.86
N VAL A 32 3.94 0.63 9.55
CA VAL A 32 2.65 0.68 8.86
C VAL A 32 1.83 -0.55 9.26
N ASN A 33 0.65 -0.33 9.77
CA ASN A 33 -0.33 -1.35 10.13
C ASN A 33 -1.65 -1.11 9.37
N GLN A 34 -2.63 -1.98 9.54
CA GLN A 34 -3.92 -1.90 8.85
C GLN A 34 -4.62 -0.52 8.96
N ARG A 35 -4.45 0.19 10.07
CA ARG A 35 -5.09 1.50 10.30
C ARG A 35 -4.47 2.60 9.46
N CYS A 36 -3.21 2.40 9.04
CA CYS A 36 -2.49 3.36 8.22
C CYS A 36 -2.96 3.37 6.76
N ILE A 37 -3.58 2.27 6.29
CA ILE A 37 -3.94 2.08 4.88
C ILE A 37 -5.42 2.40 4.69
N ARG A 38 -5.68 3.54 4.05
CA ARG A 38 -7.02 4.02 3.72
C ARG A 38 -6.99 4.81 2.41
N GLU A 39 -8.03 4.66 1.60
CA GLU A 39 -8.20 5.45 0.36
C GLU A 39 -6.93 5.45 -0.50
N ASN A 40 -6.31 4.28 -0.66
CA ASN A 40 -5.08 4.04 -1.43
C ASN A 40 -3.86 4.85 -0.97
N THR A 41 -3.91 5.39 0.23
CA THR A 41 -2.83 6.20 0.83
C THR A 41 -2.34 5.59 2.14
N ILE A 42 -1.11 5.95 2.53
CA ILE A 42 -0.54 5.60 3.82
C ILE A 42 -0.57 6.84 4.71
N ASN A 43 -1.33 6.77 5.80
CA ASN A 43 -1.27 7.78 6.85
C ASN A 43 -0.23 7.34 7.91
N PHE A 44 0.96 7.94 7.86
CA PHE A 44 2.03 7.67 8.80
C PHE A 44 1.77 8.22 10.22
N ASP A 45 0.86 9.20 10.39
CA ASP A 45 0.50 9.73 11.72
C ASP A 45 -0.18 8.68 12.60
N THR A 46 -0.77 7.66 11.99
CA THR A 46 -1.40 6.54 12.68
C THR A 46 -0.45 5.33 12.84
N ALA A 47 0.77 5.43 12.32
CA ALA A 47 1.77 4.37 12.45
C ALA A 47 2.24 4.25 13.90
N ARG A 48 2.46 3.01 14.35
CA ARG A 48 3.07 2.74 15.65
C ARG A 48 4.58 2.63 15.50
N LEU A 49 5.31 2.91 16.57
CA LEU A 49 6.77 2.85 16.56
C LEU A 49 7.27 1.49 17.07
N SER A 50 8.25 0.91 16.39
CA SER A 50 9.01 -0.25 16.88
C SER A 50 10.38 0.17 17.39
N SER A 51 10.83 -0.45 18.46
CA SER A 51 12.17 -0.22 19.00
C SER A 51 13.26 -0.40 17.94
N LYS A 52 14.24 0.48 17.92
CA LYS A 52 15.43 0.39 17.06
C LYS A 52 16.31 -0.83 17.38
N ASP A 53 16.23 -1.34 18.61
CA ASP A 53 16.95 -2.56 19.02
C ASP A 53 16.40 -3.81 18.34
N LYS A 54 15.16 -3.75 17.86
CA LYS A 54 14.57 -4.82 17.05
C LYS A 54 15.22 -4.82 15.68
N LYS A 55 16.08 -5.82 15.42
CA LYS A 55 16.67 -5.99 14.08
C LYS A 55 15.57 -6.20 13.05
N ILE A 56 15.48 -5.28 12.09
CA ILE A 56 14.65 -5.39 10.89
C ILE A 56 15.60 -5.70 9.74
N THR A 57 15.36 -6.81 9.03
CA THR A 57 16.13 -7.15 7.84
C THR A 57 15.92 -6.08 6.77
N GLU A 58 16.97 -5.66 6.10
CA GLU A 58 16.98 -4.55 5.13
C GLU A 58 15.85 -4.67 4.08
N VAL A 59 15.63 -5.88 3.56
CA VAL A 59 14.57 -6.15 2.58
C VAL A 59 13.15 -5.83 3.08
N LYS A 60 12.94 -5.80 4.40
CA LYS A 60 11.65 -5.50 5.04
C LYS A 60 11.40 -4.00 5.29
N PHE A 61 12.40 -3.16 5.07
CA PHE A 61 12.14 -1.73 5.03
C PHE A 61 11.36 -1.38 3.77
N LEU A 62 10.38 -0.50 3.91
CA LEU A 62 9.63 0.04 2.79
C LEU A 62 10.55 0.83 1.87
N GLN A 63 10.27 0.76 0.59
CA GLN A 63 10.94 1.53 -0.45
C GLN A 63 9.91 2.32 -1.25
N VAL A 64 10.32 3.49 -1.74
CA VAL A 64 9.48 4.24 -2.68
C VAL A 64 9.24 3.40 -3.94
N GLY A 65 7.97 3.23 -4.25
CA GLY A 65 7.52 2.33 -5.31
C GLY A 65 6.95 0.99 -4.83
N ASP A 66 7.10 0.64 -3.55
CA ASP A 66 6.38 -0.51 -2.98
C ASP A 66 4.87 -0.26 -2.97
N THR A 67 4.10 -1.32 -3.02
CA THR A 67 2.68 -1.33 -2.64
C THR A 67 2.52 -2.12 -1.36
N VAL A 68 1.75 -1.61 -0.42
CA VAL A 68 1.39 -2.31 0.81
C VAL A 68 -0.06 -2.77 0.73
N ILE A 69 -0.35 -3.99 1.22
CA ILE A 69 -1.67 -4.61 1.17
C ILE A 69 -2.05 -5.10 2.55
N ASN A 70 -3.22 -4.73 3.03
CA ASN A 70 -3.78 -5.31 4.24
C ASN A 70 -4.06 -6.81 4.05
N SER A 71 -3.38 -7.64 4.83
CA SER A 71 -3.45 -9.09 4.69
C SER A 71 -4.35 -9.75 5.74
N THR A 72 -4.97 -8.98 6.63
CA THR A 72 -5.89 -9.46 7.66
C THR A 72 -6.93 -8.40 7.98
N GLY A 73 -8.00 -8.80 8.65
CA GLY A 73 -9.02 -7.91 9.20
C GLY A 73 -10.29 -7.82 8.36
N VAL A 74 -11.43 -8.04 9.01
CA VAL A 74 -12.75 -7.94 8.39
C VAL A 74 -12.98 -6.53 7.86
N GLY A 75 -13.34 -6.42 6.57
CA GLY A 75 -13.63 -5.15 5.89
C GLY A 75 -12.41 -4.25 5.67
N THR A 76 -11.20 -4.78 5.89
CA THR A 76 -9.94 -4.06 5.62
C THR A 76 -8.94 -4.88 4.81
N LEU A 77 -9.13 -6.21 4.75
CA LEU A 77 -8.33 -7.10 3.92
C LEU A 77 -8.44 -6.68 2.46
N GLY A 78 -7.35 -6.73 1.73
CA GLY A 78 -7.28 -6.34 0.32
C GLY A 78 -6.97 -4.86 0.08
N ARG A 79 -7.21 -3.96 1.06
CA ARG A 79 -6.89 -2.54 0.89
C ARG A 79 -5.42 -2.35 0.55
N THR A 80 -5.17 -1.54 -0.45
CA THR A 80 -3.82 -1.26 -0.94
C THR A 80 -3.42 0.19 -0.71
N ALA A 81 -2.11 0.46 -0.66
CA ALA A 81 -1.59 1.81 -0.74
C ALA A 81 -0.20 1.83 -1.38
N PHE A 82 0.06 2.85 -2.17
CA PHE A 82 1.34 3.09 -2.83
C PHE A 82 2.30 3.89 -1.95
N VAL A 83 3.54 3.45 -1.82
CA VAL A 83 4.58 4.19 -1.11
C VAL A 83 5.12 5.30 -2.02
N LYS A 84 4.51 6.50 -1.97
CA LYS A 84 4.89 7.67 -2.77
C LYS A 84 6.21 8.28 -2.29
N LYS A 85 6.39 8.39 -0.97
CA LYS A 85 7.59 8.95 -0.32
C LYS A 85 7.78 8.36 1.07
N LEU A 86 8.99 8.48 1.57
CA LEU A 86 9.36 8.11 2.93
C LEU A 86 10.21 9.23 3.52
N ASP A 87 9.78 9.81 4.63
CA ASP A 87 10.53 10.86 5.31
C ASP A 87 11.61 10.25 6.25
N GLN A 88 11.46 8.96 6.60
CA GLN A 88 12.40 8.20 7.42
C GLN A 88 12.28 6.70 7.13
N PRO A 89 13.29 5.87 7.49
CA PRO A 89 13.19 4.42 7.38
C PRO A 89 11.96 3.91 8.10
N SER A 90 11.11 3.16 7.40
CA SER A 90 9.84 2.64 7.90
C SER A 90 9.64 1.20 7.43
N SER A 91 8.82 0.43 8.12
CA SER A 91 8.48 -0.94 7.73
C SER A 91 6.97 -1.16 7.86
N ALA A 92 6.51 -2.37 7.60
CA ALA A 92 5.14 -2.80 7.83
C ALA A 92 5.10 -3.87 8.92
N ASP A 93 3.93 -4.06 9.55
CA ASP A 93 3.74 -5.14 10.52
C ASP A 93 3.35 -6.46 9.85
N THR A 94 3.11 -7.50 10.66
CA THR A 94 2.73 -8.84 10.17
C THR A 94 1.32 -8.91 9.56
N HIS A 95 0.52 -7.86 9.70
CA HIS A 95 -0.82 -7.76 9.13
C HIS A 95 -0.85 -7.08 7.76
N VAL A 96 0.31 -6.62 7.29
CA VAL A 96 0.49 -5.91 6.02
C VAL A 96 1.53 -6.62 5.17
N THR A 97 1.20 -6.93 3.93
CA THR A 97 2.12 -7.48 2.93
C THR A 97 2.77 -6.36 2.14
N ILE A 98 4.08 -6.44 1.98
CA ILE A 98 4.88 -5.56 1.13
C ILE A 98 5.01 -6.22 -0.23
N VAL A 99 4.58 -5.52 -1.28
CA VAL A 99 4.73 -5.93 -2.69
C VAL A 99 5.74 -4.99 -3.33
N ARG A 100 6.91 -5.50 -3.65
CA ARG A 100 7.99 -4.74 -4.29
C ARG A 100 8.11 -5.12 -5.75
N PRO A 101 7.77 -4.21 -6.68
CA PRO A 101 7.84 -4.50 -8.11
C PRO A 101 9.29 -4.64 -8.61
N ASP A 102 9.48 -5.50 -9.59
CA ASP A 102 10.65 -5.47 -10.45
C ASP A 102 10.45 -4.36 -11.50
N LYS A 103 11.13 -3.24 -11.31
CA LYS A 103 11.02 -2.05 -12.17
C LYS A 103 11.44 -2.30 -13.62
N THR A 104 12.13 -3.40 -13.89
CA THR A 104 12.50 -3.81 -15.26
C THR A 104 11.36 -4.52 -15.98
N LYS A 105 10.35 -5.00 -15.25
CA LYS A 105 9.23 -5.79 -15.77
C LYS A 105 7.89 -5.05 -15.68
N VAL A 106 7.69 -4.27 -14.62
CA VAL A 106 6.43 -3.55 -14.40
C VAL A 106 6.68 -2.16 -13.83
N ASN A 107 5.87 -1.19 -14.28
CA ASN A 107 5.88 0.14 -13.69
C ASN A 107 5.28 0.08 -12.28
N PRO A 108 5.96 0.56 -11.23
CA PRO A 108 5.49 0.45 -9.84
C PRO A 108 4.12 1.08 -9.60
N LYS A 109 3.88 2.27 -10.16
CA LYS A 109 2.61 2.97 -9.96
C LYS A 109 1.47 2.29 -10.72
N PHE A 110 1.75 1.77 -11.93
CA PHE A 110 0.79 0.97 -12.68
C PHE A 110 0.38 -0.28 -11.89
N LEU A 111 1.36 -1.04 -11.36
CA LEU A 111 1.08 -2.22 -10.56
C LEU A 111 0.24 -1.89 -9.34
N SER A 112 0.56 -0.81 -8.63
CA SER A 112 -0.22 -0.37 -7.47
C SER A 112 -1.67 -0.06 -7.82
N LEU A 113 -1.91 0.68 -8.92
CA LEU A 113 -3.26 0.99 -9.41
C LEU A 113 -4.01 -0.27 -9.85
N TYR A 114 -3.31 -1.20 -10.49
CA TYR A 114 -3.88 -2.49 -10.85
C TYR A 114 -4.31 -3.27 -9.61
N LEU A 115 -3.42 -3.45 -8.64
CA LEU A 115 -3.73 -4.15 -7.38
C LEU A 115 -4.89 -3.50 -6.63
N ASN A 116 -4.96 -2.17 -6.65
CA ASN A 116 -6.08 -1.44 -6.07
C ASN A 116 -7.40 -1.77 -6.78
N SER A 117 -7.41 -1.83 -8.10
CA SER A 117 -8.61 -2.21 -8.87
C SER A 117 -9.05 -3.67 -8.65
N GLN A 118 -8.19 -4.49 -8.02
CA GLN A 118 -8.46 -5.89 -7.70
C GLN A 118 -8.78 -6.10 -6.21
N GLU A 119 -9.08 -5.04 -5.44
CA GLU A 119 -9.32 -5.13 -3.99
C GLU A 119 -10.34 -6.20 -3.64
N ASP A 120 -11.49 -6.25 -4.31
CA ASP A 120 -12.53 -7.25 -4.08
C ASP A 120 -12.05 -8.69 -4.36
N ILE A 121 -11.24 -8.87 -5.41
CA ILE A 121 -10.66 -10.18 -5.74
C ILE A 121 -9.66 -10.58 -4.65
N ILE A 122 -8.80 -9.66 -4.23
CA ILE A 122 -7.80 -9.90 -3.18
C ILE A 122 -8.49 -10.18 -1.84
N GLU A 123 -9.59 -9.48 -1.52
CA GLU A 123 -10.38 -9.74 -0.31
C GLU A 123 -10.95 -11.17 -0.33
N ASN A 124 -11.49 -11.61 -1.47
CA ASN A 124 -12.04 -12.95 -1.65
C ASN A 124 -10.98 -14.07 -1.64
N MET A 125 -9.70 -13.75 -1.83
CA MET A 125 -8.60 -14.71 -1.66
C MET A 125 -8.28 -15.00 -0.20
N GLY A 126 -8.79 -14.18 0.73
CA GLY A 126 -8.60 -14.39 2.16
C GLY A 126 -9.23 -15.71 2.62
N ARG A 127 -8.47 -16.49 3.43
CA ARG A 127 -8.90 -17.77 3.99
C ARG A 127 -8.96 -17.67 5.51
N GLY A 128 -9.88 -18.42 6.12
CA GLY A 128 -10.01 -18.50 7.57
C GLY A 128 -11.46 -18.55 8.04
N ALA A 129 -11.65 -18.76 9.34
CA ALA A 129 -12.97 -18.73 9.96
C ALA A 129 -13.52 -17.30 10.04
N THR A 130 -14.84 -17.17 10.21
CA THR A 130 -15.50 -15.86 10.35
C THR A 130 -14.79 -14.99 11.40
N GLY A 131 -14.32 -13.82 10.96
CA GLY A 131 -13.60 -12.87 11.82
C GLY A 131 -12.07 -13.02 11.87
N GLN A 132 -11.49 -14.07 11.27
CA GLN A 132 -10.02 -14.30 11.23
C GLN A 132 -9.54 -14.59 9.81
N THR A 133 -10.03 -13.84 8.84
CA THR A 133 -9.64 -13.99 7.45
C THR A 133 -8.21 -13.48 7.25
N GLU A 134 -7.40 -14.27 6.56
CA GLU A 134 -5.98 -14.00 6.33
C GLU A 134 -5.60 -14.25 4.87
N LEU A 135 -4.97 -13.27 4.23
CA LEU A 135 -4.43 -13.38 2.88
C LEU A 135 -3.03 -14.01 2.94
N SER A 136 -2.85 -15.12 2.27
CA SER A 136 -1.56 -15.78 2.13
C SER A 136 -0.70 -15.04 1.07
N ALA A 137 0.59 -14.86 1.36
CA ALA A 137 1.53 -14.34 0.35
C ALA A 137 1.65 -15.28 -0.86
N LYS A 138 1.43 -16.59 -0.66
CA LYS A 138 1.41 -17.55 -1.76
C LYS A 138 0.23 -17.30 -2.70
N ASP A 139 -0.97 -17.20 -2.15
CA ASP A 139 -2.17 -16.96 -2.95
C ASP A 139 -2.05 -15.61 -3.70
N LEU A 140 -1.52 -14.58 -3.03
CA LEU A 140 -1.28 -13.29 -3.66
C LEU A 140 -0.26 -13.36 -4.81
N ASN A 141 0.77 -14.18 -4.70
CA ASN A 141 1.76 -14.41 -5.75
C ASN A 141 1.15 -14.99 -7.03
N GLU A 142 0.13 -15.83 -6.89
CA GLU A 142 -0.59 -16.48 -8.00
C GLU A 142 -1.62 -15.54 -8.67
N LEU A 143 -1.83 -14.33 -8.13
CA LEU A 143 -2.74 -13.35 -8.73
C LEU A 143 -2.28 -12.98 -10.13
N LYS A 144 -3.17 -13.14 -11.11
CA LYS A 144 -2.91 -12.75 -12.50
C LYS A 144 -2.97 -11.23 -12.64
N VAL A 145 -1.94 -10.68 -13.26
CA VAL A 145 -1.80 -9.25 -13.57
C VAL A 145 -1.86 -9.08 -15.08
N PHE A 146 -2.97 -8.55 -15.58
CA PHE A 146 -3.13 -8.21 -16.98
C PHE A 146 -2.54 -6.83 -17.25
N HIS A 147 -1.47 -6.74 -18.05
CA HIS A 147 -0.72 -5.51 -18.25
C HIS A 147 -0.20 -5.34 -19.68
N PRO A 148 0.00 -4.09 -20.15
CA PRO A 148 0.72 -3.83 -21.39
C PRO A 148 2.16 -4.32 -21.29
N LYS A 149 2.70 -4.94 -22.35
CA LYS A 149 4.13 -5.34 -22.40
C LYS A 149 5.09 -4.14 -22.31
N SER A 150 4.67 -2.99 -22.81
CA SER A 150 5.50 -1.78 -22.85
C SER A 150 5.42 -1.03 -21.51
N LEU A 151 6.56 -0.90 -20.83
CA LEU A 151 6.70 -0.06 -19.61
C LEU A 151 6.31 1.41 -19.87
N GLN A 152 6.55 1.93 -21.08
CA GLN A 152 6.13 3.28 -21.45
C GLN A 152 4.60 3.41 -21.47
N THR A 153 3.93 2.40 -22.00
CA THR A 153 2.44 2.37 -21.99
C THR A 153 1.90 2.27 -20.57
N GLN A 154 2.47 1.37 -19.74
CA GLN A 154 2.12 1.26 -18.33
C GLN A 154 2.30 2.61 -17.61
N LYS A 155 3.43 3.29 -17.84
CA LYS A 155 3.70 4.60 -17.27
C LYS A 155 2.64 5.63 -17.68
N ARG A 156 2.28 5.70 -18.97
CA ARG A 156 1.25 6.64 -19.46
C ARG A 156 -0.11 6.38 -18.81
N ILE A 157 -0.51 5.12 -18.67
CA ILE A 157 -1.76 4.75 -17.96
C ILE A 157 -1.68 5.22 -16.50
N ALA A 158 -0.57 4.92 -15.82
CA ALA A 158 -0.37 5.32 -14.44
C ALA A 158 -0.37 6.83 -14.25
N ASP A 159 0.27 7.59 -15.15
CA ASP A 159 0.32 9.05 -15.10
C ASP A 159 -1.10 9.65 -15.24
N ILE A 160 -1.92 9.14 -16.17
CA ILE A 160 -3.29 9.61 -16.37
C ILE A 160 -4.14 9.34 -15.13
N LEU A 161 -4.13 8.10 -14.62
CA LEU A 161 -4.95 7.73 -13.46
C LEU A 161 -4.50 8.44 -12.18
N SER A 162 -3.17 8.58 -11.99
CA SER A 162 -2.64 9.29 -10.81
C SER A 162 -3.01 10.78 -10.79
N ALA A 163 -3.20 11.40 -11.95
CA ALA A 163 -3.61 12.80 -12.01
C ALA A 163 -5.01 13.01 -11.38
N TYR A 164 -5.91 12.03 -11.52
CA TYR A 164 -7.21 12.06 -10.84
C TYR A 164 -7.07 11.83 -9.33
N ASP A 165 -6.23 10.86 -8.91
CA ASP A 165 -5.96 10.63 -7.48
C ASP A 165 -5.39 11.90 -6.81
N ASP A 166 -4.40 12.55 -7.45
CA ASP A 166 -3.78 13.77 -6.96
C ASP A 166 -4.78 14.93 -6.90
N LEU A 167 -5.71 15.02 -7.87
CA LEU A 167 -6.78 16.02 -7.87
C LEU A 167 -7.76 15.78 -6.70
N ILE A 168 -8.16 14.53 -6.47
CA ILE A 168 -9.02 14.14 -5.35
C ILE A 168 -8.34 14.48 -4.02
N GLU A 169 -7.08 14.07 -3.83
CA GLU A 169 -6.31 14.36 -2.61
C GLU A 169 -6.21 15.87 -2.35
N ASN A 170 -5.94 16.66 -3.40
CA ASN A 170 -5.85 18.11 -3.29
C ASN A 170 -7.19 18.75 -2.91
N ASN A 171 -8.29 18.30 -3.52
CA ASN A 171 -9.62 18.79 -3.19
C ASN A 171 -10.03 18.44 -1.76
N LEU A 172 -9.73 17.23 -1.28
CA LEU A 172 -9.98 16.84 0.12
C LEU A 172 -9.19 17.71 1.12
N LYS A 173 -7.92 18.05 0.81
CA LYS A 173 -7.14 19.00 1.61
C LYS A 173 -7.77 20.40 1.62
N ARG A 174 -8.23 20.87 0.47
CA ARG A 174 -8.92 22.20 0.36
C ARG A 174 -10.20 22.23 1.16
N ILE A 175 -11.02 21.16 1.10
CA ILE A 175 -12.26 21.05 1.88
C ILE A 175 -11.95 21.17 3.37
N LYS A 176 -10.97 20.40 3.90
CA LYS A 176 -10.58 20.46 5.31
C LYS A 176 -10.11 21.86 5.74
N LEU A 177 -9.37 22.54 4.87
CA LEU A 177 -8.91 23.92 5.17
C LEU A 177 -10.07 24.91 5.21
N LEU A 178 -11.03 24.80 4.27
CA LEU A 178 -12.22 25.64 4.23
C LEU A 178 -13.15 25.40 5.43
N GLU A 179 -13.35 24.14 5.81
CA GLU A 179 -14.09 23.78 7.02
C GLU A 179 -13.48 24.37 8.29
N LYS A 180 -12.13 24.28 8.40
CA LYS A 180 -11.42 24.89 9.53
C LYS A 180 -11.54 26.42 9.53
N ALA A 181 -11.44 27.06 8.38
CA ALA A 181 -11.61 28.50 8.25
C ALA A 181 -13.04 28.93 8.64
N ALA A 182 -14.07 28.21 8.17
CA ALA A 182 -15.45 28.47 8.56
C ALA A 182 -15.65 28.33 10.07
N GLN A 183 -15.15 27.23 10.68
CA GLN A 183 -15.22 27.02 12.14
C GLN A 183 -14.57 28.16 12.94
N ASN A 184 -13.47 28.74 12.44
CA ASN A 184 -12.82 29.87 13.13
C ASN A 184 -13.69 31.14 13.06
N ILE A 185 -14.34 31.41 11.91
CA ILE A 185 -15.23 32.56 11.76
C ILE A 185 -16.48 32.47 12.66
N TYR A 186 -17.01 31.25 12.86
CA TYR A 186 -18.19 31.04 13.73
C TYR A 186 -17.89 30.97 15.22
N LYS A 187 -16.59 30.98 15.61
CA LYS A 187 -16.17 30.98 17.03
C LYS A 187 -15.82 32.38 17.56
N GLU A 188 -15.75 33.38 16.68
CA GLU A 188 -15.68 34.80 17.00
C GLU A 188 -17.08 35.41 17.13
#